data_7896386c31b5759c0ce6ae548b8c4b89
#
_entry.id   7896386c31b5759c0ce6ae548b8c4b89
#
_cell.length_a   1.000
_cell.length_b   1.000
_cell.length_c   1.000
_cell.angle_alpha   90.00
_cell.angle_beta   90.00
_cell.angle_gamma   90.00
#
_symmetry.space_group_name_H-M   'P 1'
#
loop_
_entity.id
_entity.type
_entity.pdbx_description
1 polymer ?
#
loop_
_entity_poly.entity_id
_entity_poly.type
_entity_poly.pdbx_seq_one_letter_code
_entity_poly.pdbx_strand_id
1 'polypeptide(L)'
;KQVNIRGVHYCKEDAVSGAAKPALGKNIILLRKSPIIARIRRLSEVEDVKMGRVFPDKVWINVRERKACAMATNGKNCCLVQADGLVFHEVEGPVKGLPVISVAPECPLEVGLKSGPADIGYALEALKLARAKAIKVNKISVDHEGDMCLNMESDFFVKLGQPDDMAKKMSLLRRTLDCKPALAREASYIDLSCPSAVVWK
;
A
#
# COMPACT_ATOMS: atom_id res chain seq x y z
N LYS A 1 -16.23 -29.25 17.97
CA LYS A 1 -16.52 -27.82 17.65
C LYS A 1 -15.60 -27.39 16.52
N GLN A 2 -16.16 -26.88 15.47
CA GLN A 2 -15.42 -26.45 14.27
C GLN A 2 -15.38 -24.93 14.21
N VAL A 3 -14.17 -24.38 13.97
CA VAL A 3 -13.98 -22.97 13.62
C VAL A 3 -13.67 -22.91 12.14
N ASN A 4 -14.50 -22.20 11.38
CA ASN A 4 -14.31 -21.99 9.96
C ASN A 4 -13.81 -20.56 9.73
N ILE A 5 -12.59 -20.42 9.21
CA ILE A 5 -11.93 -19.15 8.93
C ILE A 5 -11.97 -18.91 7.43
N ARG A 6 -12.27 -17.68 7.01
CA ARG A 6 -12.31 -17.26 5.60
C ARG A 6 -11.72 -15.89 5.42
N GLY A 7 -11.22 -15.59 4.21
CA GLY A 7 -10.74 -14.26 3.83
C GLY A 7 -9.31 -13.98 4.28
N VAL A 8 -8.47 -15.02 4.37
CA VAL A 8 -7.06 -14.92 4.77
C VAL A 8 -6.17 -15.18 3.54
N HIS A 9 -5.27 -14.24 3.22
CA HIS A 9 -4.29 -14.32 2.14
C HIS A 9 -2.88 -13.94 2.60
N TYR A 10 -2.70 -12.77 3.22
CA TYR A 10 -1.42 -12.30 3.76
C TYR A 10 -1.23 -12.78 5.19
N CYS A 11 -2.30 -12.78 5.97
CA CYS A 11 -2.28 -13.25 7.34
C CYS A 11 -2.11 -14.77 7.39
N LYS A 12 -1.23 -15.27 8.25
CA LYS A 12 -1.09 -16.71 8.46
C LYS A 12 -2.35 -17.26 9.12
N GLU A 13 -2.96 -18.30 8.54
CA GLU A 13 -4.18 -18.92 9.09
C GLU A 13 -3.97 -19.37 10.54
N ASP A 14 -2.76 -19.85 10.86
CA ASP A 14 -2.36 -20.23 12.22
C ASP A 14 -2.41 -19.05 13.21
N ALA A 15 -2.09 -17.83 12.78
CA ALA A 15 -2.17 -16.65 13.62
C ALA A 15 -3.63 -16.32 13.96
N VAL A 16 -4.53 -16.39 12.97
CA VAL A 16 -5.98 -16.19 13.19
C VAL A 16 -6.56 -17.31 14.04
N SER A 17 -6.21 -18.56 13.74
CA SER A 17 -6.61 -19.75 14.50
C SER A 17 -6.11 -19.67 15.95
N GLY A 18 -4.86 -19.27 16.15
CA GLY A 18 -4.26 -19.04 17.46
C GLY A 18 -4.99 -17.97 18.26
N ALA A 19 -5.34 -16.86 17.61
CA ALA A 19 -6.14 -15.79 18.24
C ALA A 19 -7.58 -16.26 18.58
N ALA A 20 -8.12 -17.23 17.83
CA ALA A 20 -9.43 -17.82 18.02
C ALA A 20 -9.46 -19.01 19.01
N LYS A 21 -8.28 -19.52 19.43
CA LYS A 21 -8.19 -20.65 20.41
C LYS A 21 -9.14 -20.56 21.62
N PRO A 22 -9.37 -19.37 22.22
CA PRO A 22 -10.31 -19.26 23.34
C PRO A 22 -11.77 -19.59 22.98
N ALA A 23 -12.12 -19.69 21.70
CA ALA A 23 -13.43 -20.15 21.25
C ALA A 23 -13.56 -21.68 21.26
N LEU A 24 -12.43 -22.39 21.16
CA LEU A 24 -12.40 -23.84 21.14
C LEU A 24 -12.71 -24.40 22.54
N GLY A 25 -13.54 -25.42 22.61
CA GLY A 25 -13.88 -26.09 23.87
C GLY A 25 -14.98 -25.42 24.71
N LYS A 26 -15.29 -24.14 24.55
CA LYS A 26 -16.33 -23.44 25.31
C LYS A 26 -17.74 -23.72 24.78
N ASN A 27 -18.74 -23.61 25.65
CA ASN A 27 -20.13 -23.64 25.21
C ASN A 27 -20.37 -22.49 24.21
N ILE A 28 -20.93 -22.81 23.04
CA ILE A 28 -21.18 -21.85 21.99
C ILE A 28 -22.13 -20.73 22.39
N ILE A 29 -23.06 -21.05 23.32
CA ILE A 29 -24.04 -20.08 23.84
C ILE A 29 -23.35 -19.03 24.70
N LEU A 30 -22.40 -19.44 25.54
CA LEU A 30 -21.66 -18.60 26.48
C LEU A 30 -20.41 -17.93 25.86
N LEU A 31 -20.12 -18.23 24.61
CA LEU A 31 -18.94 -17.71 23.93
C LEU A 31 -19.02 -16.18 23.76
N ARG A 32 -18.12 -15.44 24.39
CA ARG A 32 -17.99 -13.99 24.18
C ARG A 32 -17.18 -13.73 22.90
N LYS A 33 -17.81 -13.11 21.88
CA LYS A 33 -17.19 -12.83 20.58
C LYS A 33 -16.17 -11.67 20.64
N SER A 34 -16.50 -10.63 21.42
CA SER A 34 -15.71 -9.37 21.45
C SER A 34 -14.23 -9.57 21.77
N PRO A 35 -13.81 -10.38 22.75
CA PRO A 35 -12.38 -10.59 23.03
C PRO A 35 -11.65 -11.29 21.90
N ILE A 36 -12.32 -12.20 21.18
CA ILE A 36 -11.73 -12.93 20.05
C ILE A 36 -11.55 -11.99 18.86
N ILE A 37 -12.58 -11.23 18.52
CA ILE A 37 -12.55 -10.22 17.47
C ILE A 37 -11.43 -9.20 17.76
N ALA A 38 -11.33 -8.72 19.00
CA ALA A 38 -10.29 -7.77 19.40
C ALA A 38 -8.87 -8.33 19.25
N ARG A 39 -8.66 -9.63 19.52
CA ARG A 39 -7.36 -10.29 19.31
C ARG A 39 -7.01 -10.40 17.83
N ILE A 40 -7.96 -10.82 16.99
CA ILE A 40 -7.72 -10.96 15.56
C ILE A 40 -7.47 -9.59 14.92
N ARG A 41 -8.17 -8.54 15.35
CA ARG A 41 -7.95 -7.16 14.87
C ARG A 41 -6.58 -6.57 15.23
N ARG A 42 -5.83 -7.19 16.15
CA ARG A 42 -4.45 -6.78 16.47
C ARG A 42 -3.43 -7.27 15.45
N LEU A 43 -3.81 -8.19 14.59
CA LEU A 43 -2.95 -8.61 13.48
C LEU A 43 -2.87 -7.46 12.48
N SER A 44 -1.67 -7.10 12.08
CA SER A 44 -1.40 -5.92 11.23
C SER A 44 -2.09 -5.99 9.87
N GLU A 45 -2.22 -7.19 9.32
CA GLU A 45 -2.85 -7.48 8.04
C GLU A 45 -4.38 -7.35 8.07
N VAL A 46 -4.97 -7.34 9.28
CA VAL A 46 -6.43 -7.37 9.44
C VAL A 46 -7.02 -5.97 9.47
N GLU A 47 -7.95 -5.70 8.57
CA GLU A 47 -8.74 -4.46 8.55
C GLU A 47 -10.01 -4.61 9.41
N ASP A 48 -10.74 -5.73 9.21
CA ASP A 48 -11.98 -5.99 9.96
C ASP A 48 -12.23 -7.48 10.14
N VAL A 49 -13.00 -7.82 11.17
CA VAL A 49 -13.39 -9.20 11.51
C VAL A 49 -14.85 -9.29 11.83
N LYS A 50 -15.53 -10.22 11.18
CA LYS A 50 -16.90 -10.62 11.53
C LYS A 50 -16.90 -12.04 12.06
N MET A 51 -17.62 -12.28 13.13
CA MET A 51 -17.72 -13.59 13.78
C MET A 51 -19.17 -13.94 14.08
N GLY A 52 -19.56 -15.13 13.70
CA GLY A 52 -20.90 -15.67 13.94
C GLY A 52 -20.89 -17.09 14.48
N ARG A 53 -22.07 -17.56 14.88
CA ARG A 53 -22.32 -18.90 15.38
C ARG A 53 -23.28 -19.61 14.46
N VAL A 54 -23.06 -20.91 14.27
CA VAL A 54 -24.00 -21.83 13.63
C VAL A 54 -24.19 -22.98 14.58
N PHE A 55 -25.40 -23.06 15.13
CA PHE A 55 -25.75 -24.13 16.06
C PHE A 55 -25.71 -25.50 15.35
N PRO A 56 -25.35 -26.58 16.06
CA PRO A 56 -25.13 -26.63 17.52
C PRO A 56 -23.69 -26.26 17.94
N ASP A 57 -22.66 -26.33 17.06
CA ASP A 57 -21.27 -26.36 17.51
C ASP A 57 -20.26 -25.64 16.59
N LYS A 58 -20.72 -24.94 15.56
CA LYS A 58 -19.85 -24.27 14.58
C LYS A 58 -19.74 -22.76 14.82
N VAL A 59 -18.54 -22.24 14.65
CA VAL A 59 -18.23 -20.81 14.65
C VAL A 59 -17.62 -20.46 13.30
N TRP A 60 -18.08 -19.39 12.69
CA TRP A 60 -17.41 -18.84 11.51
C TRP A 60 -16.74 -17.52 11.85
N ILE A 61 -15.58 -17.30 11.26
CA ILE A 61 -14.79 -16.07 11.34
C ILE A 61 -14.50 -15.64 9.90
N ASN A 62 -14.95 -14.46 9.54
CA ASN A 62 -14.66 -13.85 8.25
C ASN A 62 -13.71 -12.67 8.49
N VAL A 63 -12.50 -12.82 7.99
CA VAL A 63 -11.44 -11.80 8.08
C VAL A 63 -11.48 -10.97 6.81
N ARG A 64 -11.49 -9.66 6.95
CA ARG A 64 -11.22 -8.74 5.86
C ARG A 64 -9.81 -8.20 6.05
N GLU A 65 -8.93 -8.61 5.16
CA GLU A 65 -7.56 -8.12 5.15
C GLU A 65 -7.44 -6.73 4.53
N ARG A 66 -6.38 -6.03 4.89
CA ARG A 66 -6.02 -4.73 4.33
C ARG A 66 -5.67 -4.87 2.85
N LYS A 67 -5.99 -3.83 2.08
CA LYS A 67 -5.67 -3.78 0.66
C LYS A 67 -4.40 -2.98 0.44
N ALA A 68 -3.40 -3.64 -0.13
CA ALA A 68 -2.20 -2.95 -0.57
C ALA A 68 -2.52 -2.03 -1.76
N CYS A 69 -2.02 -0.81 -1.72
CA CYS A 69 -2.07 0.14 -2.83
C CYS A 69 -0.70 0.36 -3.46
N ALA A 70 0.37 0.08 -2.72
CA ALA A 70 1.75 0.12 -3.16
C ALA A 70 2.61 -0.83 -2.31
N MET A 71 3.80 -1.12 -2.79
CA MET A 71 4.88 -1.71 -2.01
C MET A 71 5.90 -0.61 -1.70
N ALA A 72 6.31 -0.47 -0.45
CA ALA A 72 7.38 0.44 -0.06
C ALA A 72 8.68 -0.34 0.21
N THR A 73 9.82 0.26 -0.16
CA THR A 73 11.14 -0.29 0.15
C THR A 73 12.13 0.81 0.49
N ASN A 74 12.96 0.57 1.50
CA ASN A 74 14.11 1.40 1.86
C ASN A 74 15.44 0.73 1.50
N GLY A 75 15.39 -0.29 0.62
CA GLY A 75 16.57 -1.07 0.21
C GLY A 75 16.92 -2.22 1.15
N LYS A 76 16.42 -2.21 2.40
CA LYS A 76 16.59 -3.29 3.39
C LYS A 76 15.33 -4.12 3.53
N ASN A 77 14.22 -3.45 3.73
CA ASN A 77 12.90 -4.04 3.93
C ASN A 77 11.99 -3.72 2.76
N CYS A 78 11.09 -4.65 2.47
CA CYS A 78 10.01 -4.47 1.50
C CYS A 78 8.68 -4.73 2.22
N CYS A 79 7.76 -3.77 2.17
CA CYS A 79 6.51 -3.85 2.91
C CYS A 79 5.32 -3.42 2.05
N LEU A 80 4.17 -4.03 2.30
CA LEU A 80 2.90 -3.59 1.72
C LEU A 80 2.33 -2.42 2.49
N VAL A 81 1.84 -1.43 1.74
CA VAL A 81 1.32 -0.18 2.30
C VAL A 81 -0.13 0.02 1.85
N GLN A 82 -0.97 0.40 2.79
CA GLN A 82 -2.36 0.80 2.55
C GLN A 82 -2.43 2.27 2.12
N ALA A 83 -3.54 2.67 1.53
CA ALA A 83 -3.73 4.04 0.98
C ALA A 83 -3.62 5.16 2.03
N ASP A 84 -3.75 4.86 3.30
CA ASP A 84 -3.59 5.80 4.43
C ASP A 84 -2.17 5.86 5.01
N GLY A 85 -1.21 5.18 4.35
CA GLY A 85 0.20 5.13 4.75
C GLY A 85 0.53 4.07 5.79
N LEU A 86 -0.42 3.23 6.20
CA LEU A 86 -0.15 2.15 7.14
C LEU A 86 0.65 1.03 6.47
N VAL A 87 1.82 0.73 7.03
CA VAL A 87 2.64 -0.43 6.69
C VAL A 87 2.05 -1.65 7.41
N PHE A 88 1.61 -2.68 6.69
CA PHE A 88 0.86 -3.76 7.34
C PHE A 88 1.39 -5.17 7.11
N HIS A 89 2.29 -5.37 6.15
CA HIS A 89 2.85 -6.70 5.88
C HIS A 89 4.22 -6.59 5.23
N GLU A 90 5.16 -7.42 5.66
CA GLU A 90 6.50 -7.53 5.07
C GLU A 90 6.50 -8.57 3.96
N VAL A 91 7.19 -8.29 2.86
CA VAL A 91 7.32 -9.18 1.70
C VAL A 91 8.78 -9.34 1.30
N GLU A 92 9.13 -10.49 0.73
CA GLU A 92 10.52 -10.78 0.32
C GLU A 92 10.95 -10.10 -0.98
N GLY A 93 10.01 -9.49 -1.72
CA GLY A 93 10.32 -8.85 -3.00
C GLY A 93 9.11 -8.24 -3.71
N PRO A 94 9.28 -7.80 -4.96
CA PRO A 94 8.26 -7.08 -5.71
C PRO A 94 6.97 -7.89 -5.90
N VAL A 95 5.84 -7.28 -5.60
CA VAL A 95 4.52 -7.88 -5.80
C VAL A 95 3.94 -7.39 -7.13
N LYS A 96 3.59 -8.33 -8.02
CA LYS A 96 3.02 -8.01 -9.33
C LYS A 96 1.77 -7.12 -9.20
N GLY A 97 1.71 -6.09 -10.04
CA GLY A 97 0.55 -5.19 -10.13
C GLY A 97 0.51 -4.09 -9.09
N LEU A 98 1.48 -4.02 -8.18
CA LEU A 98 1.63 -2.91 -7.24
C LEU A 98 2.79 -2.00 -7.67
N PRO A 99 2.60 -0.68 -7.66
CA PRO A 99 3.70 0.26 -7.83
C PRO A 99 4.64 0.19 -6.62
N VAL A 100 5.91 0.49 -6.85
CA VAL A 100 6.94 0.49 -5.81
C VAL A 100 7.20 1.94 -5.37
N ILE A 101 7.21 2.18 -4.06
CA ILE A 101 7.69 3.41 -3.44
C ILE A 101 9.06 3.11 -2.85
N SER A 102 10.11 3.72 -3.41
CA SER A 102 11.47 3.61 -2.90
C SER A 102 11.77 4.85 -2.09
N VAL A 103 12.04 4.68 -0.81
CA VAL A 103 12.38 5.74 0.13
C VAL A 103 13.83 5.64 0.56
N ALA A 104 14.34 6.67 1.20
CA ALA A 104 15.70 6.70 1.73
C ALA A 104 15.95 5.54 2.72
N PRO A 105 17.19 5.01 2.81
CA PRO A 105 17.51 3.87 3.69
C PRO A 105 17.26 4.11 5.18
N GLU A 106 17.22 5.35 5.60
CA GLU A 106 16.97 5.79 6.98
C GLU A 106 15.47 5.80 7.33
N CYS A 107 14.60 5.76 6.30
CA CYS A 107 13.16 5.77 6.51
C CYS A 107 12.71 4.45 7.18
N PRO A 108 12.09 4.52 8.36
CA PRO A 108 11.64 3.32 9.06
C PRO A 108 10.43 2.71 8.33
N LEU A 109 10.58 1.46 7.91
CA LEU A 109 9.49 0.64 7.36
C LEU A 109 9.18 -0.48 8.34
N GLU A 110 8.35 -0.18 9.34
CA GLU A 110 7.96 -1.14 10.37
C GLU A 110 6.47 -1.48 10.26
N VAL A 111 6.18 -2.77 10.31
CA VAL A 111 4.80 -3.28 10.27
C VAL A 111 4.00 -2.79 11.47
N GLY A 112 2.83 -2.24 11.22
CA GLY A 112 1.95 -1.65 12.23
C GLY A 112 2.12 -0.14 12.41
N LEU A 113 3.16 0.46 11.84
CA LEU A 113 3.36 1.91 11.87
C LEU A 113 2.79 2.59 10.62
N LYS A 114 2.28 3.79 10.82
CA LYS A 114 2.04 4.72 9.72
C LYS A 114 3.34 5.45 9.42
N SER A 115 3.84 5.24 8.22
CA SER A 115 4.99 6.01 7.75
C SER A 115 4.65 7.50 7.73
N GLY A 116 5.64 8.32 8.03
CA GLY A 116 5.48 9.78 8.07
C GLY A 116 4.94 10.35 6.76
N PRO A 117 4.22 11.47 6.81
CA PRO A 117 3.70 12.12 5.60
C PRO A 117 4.80 12.51 4.62
N ALA A 118 6.01 12.81 5.11
CA ALA A 118 7.12 13.29 4.29
C ALA A 118 7.69 12.23 3.32
N ASP A 119 7.62 10.93 3.68
CA ASP A 119 8.28 9.91 2.87
C ASP A 119 7.30 9.15 1.98
N ILE A 120 6.37 8.43 2.59
CA ILE A 120 5.40 7.59 1.87
C ILE A 120 4.12 8.33 1.55
N GLY A 121 3.68 9.23 2.43
CA GLY A 121 2.40 9.94 2.28
C GLY A 121 2.31 10.73 0.96
N TYR A 122 3.32 11.51 0.64
CA TYR A 122 3.37 12.27 -0.61
C TYR A 122 3.48 11.38 -1.84
N ALA A 123 4.25 10.30 -1.75
CA ALA A 123 4.34 9.31 -2.83
C ALA A 123 2.99 8.62 -3.09
N LEU A 124 2.24 8.29 -2.02
CA LEU A 124 0.89 7.72 -2.14
C LEU A 124 -0.10 8.72 -2.76
N GLU A 125 0.00 10.00 -2.40
CA GLU A 125 -0.81 11.05 -3.01
C GLU A 125 -0.48 11.19 -4.50
N ALA A 126 0.80 11.21 -4.87
CA ALA A 126 1.25 11.24 -6.25
C ALA A 126 0.72 10.03 -7.04
N LEU A 127 0.79 8.81 -6.49
CA LEU A 127 0.21 7.59 -7.09
C LEU A 127 -1.31 7.69 -7.26
N LYS A 128 -2.01 8.23 -6.28
CA LYS A 128 -3.47 8.45 -6.34
C LYS A 128 -3.82 9.40 -7.46
N LEU A 129 -3.12 10.52 -7.59
CA LEU A 129 -3.32 11.51 -8.63
C LEU A 129 -2.96 10.96 -10.01
N ALA A 130 -1.85 10.22 -10.13
CA ALA A 130 -1.45 9.57 -11.37
C ALA A 130 -2.52 8.57 -11.84
N ARG A 131 -3.03 7.73 -10.93
CA ARG A 131 -4.09 6.77 -11.22
C ARG A 131 -5.39 7.46 -11.64
N ALA A 132 -5.78 8.56 -11.00
CA ALA A 132 -6.96 9.34 -11.37
C ALA A 132 -6.87 9.94 -12.80
N LYS A 133 -5.66 10.14 -13.29
CA LYS A 133 -5.37 10.64 -14.65
C LYS A 133 -4.97 9.54 -15.64
N ALA A 134 -5.15 8.27 -15.29
CA ALA A 134 -4.76 7.11 -16.08
C ALA A 134 -3.26 7.12 -16.50
N ILE A 135 -2.40 7.65 -15.63
CA ILE A 135 -0.95 7.62 -15.78
C ILE A 135 -0.44 6.37 -15.07
N LYS A 136 0.22 5.49 -15.82
CA LYS A 136 0.79 4.26 -15.28
C LYS A 136 2.19 4.56 -14.72
N VAL A 137 2.36 4.30 -13.43
CA VAL A 137 3.60 4.50 -12.70
C VAL A 137 4.05 3.16 -12.14
N ASN A 138 5.27 2.74 -12.47
CA ASN A 138 5.86 1.52 -11.94
C ASN A 138 6.53 1.75 -10.59
N LYS A 139 7.24 2.87 -10.46
CA LYS A 139 8.00 3.19 -9.25
C LYS A 139 7.98 4.69 -8.99
N ILE A 140 7.91 5.07 -7.72
CA ILE A 140 8.24 6.41 -7.22
C ILE A 140 9.46 6.29 -6.33
N SER A 141 10.48 7.08 -6.59
CA SER A 141 11.61 7.24 -5.69
C SER A 141 11.48 8.57 -4.95
N VAL A 142 11.67 8.52 -3.64
CA VAL A 142 11.74 9.69 -2.76
C VAL A 142 13.12 9.67 -2.13
N ASP A 143 13.89 10.73 -2.36
CA ASP A 143 15.23 10.85 -1.80
C ASP A 143 15.18 11.43 -0.36
N HIS A 144 16.36 11.62 0.23
CA HIS A 144 16.50 12.14 1.60
C HIS A 144 16.14 13.63 1.72
N GLU A 145 16.07 14.36 0.61
CA GLU A 145 15.63 15.76 0.56
C GLU A 145 14.11 15.87 0.33
N GLY A 146 13.44 14.74 0.06
CA GLY A 146 12.02 14.66 -0.22
C GLY A 146 11.66 14.88 -1.68
N ASP A 147 12.66 14.96 -2.57
CA ASP A 147 12.44 15.07 -4.01
C ASP A 147 11.92 13.76 -4.59
N MET A 148 10.91 13.88 -5.43
CA MET A 148 10.24 12.74 -6.03
C MET A 148 10.56 12.58 -7.51
N CYS A 149 10.79 11.33 -7.92
CA CYS A 149 10.96 10.92 -9.29
C CYS A 149 10.05 9.73 -9.61
N LEU A 150 9.30 9.81 -10.72
CA LEU A 150 8.49 8.71 -11.22
C LEU A 150 9.25 7.92 -12.27
N ASN A 151 9.20 6.60 -12.18
CA ASN A 151 9.62 5.70 -13.25
C ASN A 151 8.35 5.16 -13.93
N MET A 152 8.23 5.39 -15.20
CA MET A 152 7.14 4.94 -16.04
C MET A 152 7.42 3.55 -16.62
N GLU A 153 6.44 2.93 -17.28
CA GLU A 153 6.59 1.58 -17.87
C GLU A 153 7.71 1.47 -18.94
N SER A 154 8.13 2.57 -19.52
CA SER A 154 9.08 2.61 -20.66
C SER A 154 10.49 3.12 -20.31
N ASP A 155 10.98 2.85 -19.08
CA ASP A 155 12.25 3.36 -18.55
C ASP A 155 12.42 4.89 -18.63
N PHE A 156 11.30 5.55 -18.74
CA PHE A 156 11.18 6.97 -18.84
C PHE A 156 10.97 7.59 -17.45
N PHE A 157 11.72 8.62 -17.14
CA PHE A 157 11.72 9.26 -15.83
C PHE A 157 10.98 10.59 -15.86
N VAL A 158 10.25 10.86 -14.78
CA VAL A 158 9.61 12.16 -14.57
C VAL A 158 10.07 12.71 -13.23
N LYS A 159 10.87 13.77 -13.24
CA LYS A 159 11.25 14.48 -12.03
C LYS A 159 10.09 15.36 -11.58
N LEU A 160 9.60 15.13 -10.38
CA LEU A 160 8.53 15.94 -9.77
C LEU A 160 9.09 16.99 -8.80
N GLY A 161 10.30 16.75 -8.26
CA GLY A 161 10.86 17.58 -7.19
C GLY A 161 10.03 17.49 -5.92
N GLN A 162 9.93 18.58 -5.18
CA GLN A 162 9.22 18.67 -3.91
C GLN A 162 7.70 18.39 -4.06
N PRO A 163 7.00 17.99 -2.98
CA PRO A 163 5.58 17.58 -3.01
C PRO A 163 4.57 18.72 -3.21
N ASP A 164 5.05 19.92 -3.48
CA ASP A 164 4.23 21.07 -3.78
C ASP A 164 3.48 20.95 -5.12
N ASP A 165 2.32 21.58 -5.23
CA ASP A 165 1.53 21.67 -6.48
C ASP A 165 1.33 20.33 -7.23
N MET A 166 1.35 19.19 -6.52
CA MET A 166 1.34 17.84 -7.11
C MET A 166 0.20 17.63 -8.11
N ALA A 167 -0.99 18.17 -7.82
CA ALA A 167 -2.13 18.09 -8.72
C ALA A 167 -1.89 18.82 -10.06
N LYS A 168 -1.18 19.96 -10.03
CA LYS A 168 -0.79 20.71 -11.23
C LYS A 168 0.27 19.94 -12.01
N LYS A 169 1.32 19.45 -11.34
CA LYS A 169 2.40 18.63 -11.93
C LYS A 169 1.83 17.41 -12.65
N MET A 170 0.91 16.67 -12.01
CA MET A 170 0.25 15.51 -12.64
C MET A 170 -0.68 15.90 -13.82
N SER A 171 -1.34 17.07 -13.75
CA SER A 171 -2.15 17.56 -14.86
C SER A 171 -1.30 17.95 -16.05
N LEU A 172 -0.16 18.58 -15.78
CA LEU A 172 0.82 18.98 -16.79
C LEU A 172 1.46 17.75 -17.45
N LEU A 173 1.85 16.75 -16.64
CA LEU A 173 2.35 15.47 -17.14
C LEU A 173 1.35 14.82 -18.10
N ARG A 174 0.09 14.68 -17.67
CA ARG A 174 -0.94 14.08 -18.51
C ARG A 174 -1.09 14.83 -19.85
N ARG A 175 -1.20 16.16 -19.78
CA ARG A 175 -1.29 17.02 -20.98
C ARG A 175 -0.10 16.86 -21.90
N THR A 176 1.13 16.81 -21.35
CA THR A 176 2.35 16.63 -22.12
C THR A 176 2.36 15.28 -22.84
N LEU A 177 1.97 14.20 -22.14
CA LEU A 177 1.88 12.86 -22.74
C LEU A 177 0.80 12.77 -23.82
N ASP A 178 -0.32 13.48 -23.66
CA ASP A 178 -1.40 13.52 -24.66
C ASP A 178 -1.00 14.34 -25.91
N CYS A 179 -0.33 15.47 -25.71
CA CYS A 179 0.10 16.33 -26.83
C CYS A 179 1.29 15.74 -27.61
N LYS A 180 2.14 14.96 -26.94
CA LYS A 180 3.36 14.40 -27.52
C LYS A 180 3.54 12.94 -27.09
N PRO A 181 2.77 11.99 -27.65
CA PRO A 181 2.86 10.58 -27.27
C PRO A 181 4.23 9.95 -27.51
N ALA A 182 4.98 10.48 -28.46
CA ALA A 182 6.34 10.05 -28.79
C ALA A 182 7.34 10.33 -27.66
N LEU A 183 7.11 11.35 -26.82
CA LEU A 183 8.02 11.69 -25.73
C LEU A 183 8.27 10.51 -24.77
N ALA A 184 7.26 9.71 -24.50
CA ALA A 184 7.39 8.52 -23.65
C ALA A 184 8.34 7.44 -24.24
N ARG A 185 8.72 7.54 -25.52
CA ARG A 185 9.61 6.61 -26.21
C ARG A 185 10.96 7.24 -26.60
N GLU A 186 10.98 8.55 -26.83
CA GLU A 186 12.13 9.29 -27.40
C GLU A 186 12.88 10.08 -26.34
N ALA A 187 12.19 10.58 -25.31
CA ALA A 187 12.83 11.34 -24.25
C ALA A 187 13.34 10.42 -23.14
N SER A 188 14.50 10.76 -22.58
CA SER A 188 15.05 10.07 -21.41
C SER A 188 14.36 10.51 -20.12
N TYR A 189 13.95 11.77 -20.04
CA TYR A 189 13.23 12.28 -18.88
C TYR A 189 12.38 13.52 -19.20
N ILE A 190 11.42 13.80 -18.33
CA ILE A 190 10.72 15.08 -18.22
C ILE A 190 11.00 15.66 -16.83
N ASP A 191 11.29 16.94 -16.75
CA ASP A 191 11.44 17.67 -15.51
C ASP A 191 10.20 18.56 -15.28
N LEU A 192 9.49 18.30 -14.19
CA LEU A 192 8.32 19.01 -13.72
C LEU A 192 8.54 19.59 -12.32
N SER A 193 9.79 19.66 -11.86
CA SER A 193 10.12 20.25 -10.55
C SER A 193 9.62 21.67 -10.44
N CYS A 194 9.66 22.41 -11.58
CA CYS A 194 9.06 23.74 -11.71
C CYS A 194 7.86 23.68 -12.68
N PRO A 195 6.61 23.79 -12.21
CA PRO A 195 5.44 23.69 -13.08
C PRO A 195 5.31 24.77 -14.15
N SER A 196 6.07 25.87 -14.03
CA SER A 196 6.12 26.96 -15.01
C SER A 196 7.08 26.71 -16.19
N ALA A 197 7.99 25.74 -16.07
CA ALA A 197 9.01 25.44 -17.07
C ALA A 197 9.21 23.93 -17.23
N VAL A 198 8.48 23.34 -18.19
CA VAL A 198 8.66 21.91 -18.51
C VAL A 198 9.89 21.73 -19.38
N VAL A 199 10.84 20.94 -18.92
CA VAL A 199 12.05 20.60 -19.67
C VAL A 199 12.04 19.09 -19.97
N TRP A 200 12.45 18.70 -21.17
CA TRP A 200 12.66 17.30 -21.55
C TRP A 200 13.96 17.14 -22.37
N LYS A 201 14.54 15.96 -22.29
CA LYS A 201 15.75 15.59 -23.05
C LYS A 201 15.63 14.17 -23.57
#